data_289b9985c85b90a4528e59fdc31f87c0
#
_entry.id   289b9985c85b90a4528e59fdc31f87c0
#
_cell.length_a   1.000
_cell.length_b   1.000
_cell.length_c   1.000
_cell.angle_alpha   90.00
_cell.angle_beta   90.00
_cell.angle_gamma   90.00
#
_symmetry.space_group_name_H-M   'P 1'
#
loop_
_entity.id
_entity.type
_entity.pdbx_description
1 polymer ?
#
loop_
_entity_poly.entity_id
_entity_poly.type
_entity_poly.pdbx_seq_one_letter_code
_entity_poly.pdbx_strand_id
1 'polypeptide(L)'
;MGHSALTTDSEVLVFLDRKHQMQYGSPEFFRQFGGSGEELYGKPFRSLIESDLREALDRDLNQLLVGDRDRFSHRIALRRRSATPLSAVLTATALWGSSPNRAVAIQLFHPTDPAGPRTVSERLVIGEMAAKILEGTAAGLTSEFLASRLFISPKTVDYHISRMLRQFGMPNRVALIALAYSTGILQTNSWPPRVADEFIK
;
A
#
# COMPACT_ATOMS: atom_id res chain seq x y z
N MET A 1 1.03 -7.85 31.63
CA MET A 1 1.54 -8.69 30.52
C MET A 1 0.62 -8.48 29.33
N GLY A 2 0.89 -7.46 28.53
CA GLY A 2 0.07 -7.11 27.39
C GLY A 2 0.76 -7.56 26.11
N HIS A 3 0.36 -8.70 25.57
CA HIS A 3 0.68 -9.05 24.18
C HIS A 3 -0.10 -8.10 23.30
N SER A 4 0.53 -7.03 22.83
CA SER A 4 0.00 -6.24 21.73
C SER A 4 0.23 -7.04 20.45
N ALA A 5 -0.64 -8.04 20.24
CA ALA A 5 -0.72 -8.73 18.97
C ALA A 5 -1.11 -7.73 17.89
N LEU A 6 -0.56 -7.90 16.67
CA LEU A 6 -1.15 -7.36 15.46
C LEU A 6 -2.60 -7.86 15.44
N THR A 7 -3.57 -6.98 15.71
CA THR A 7 -4.97 -7.38 15.66
C THR A 7 -5.31 -7.75 14.21
N THR A 8 -6.03 -8.84 14.05
CA THR A 8 -6.37 -9.52 12.78
C THR A 8 -7.02 -8.59 11.71
N ASP A 9 -7.45 -7.40 12.10
CA ASP A 9 -8.16 -6.44 11.25
C ASP A 9 -7.34 -5.21 10.81
N SER A 10 -6.07 -5.10 11.23
CA SER A 10 -5.29 -3.88 10.99
C SER A 10 -4.00 -4.20 10.26
N GLU A 11 -4.05 -4.01 8.95
CA GLU A 11 -2.92 -4.28 8.06
C GLU A 11 -1.81 -3.25 8.21
N VAL A 12 -0.59 -3.72 8.41
CA VAL A 12 0.61 -2.89 8.37
C VAL A 12 1.19 -2.89 6.96
N LEU A 13 0.98 -1.79 6.26
CA LEU A 13 1.40 -1.61 4.87
C LEU A 13 2.31 -0.38 4.76
N VAL A 14 3.38 -0.51 3.99
CA VAL A 14 4.34 0.57 3.69
C VAL A 14 4.67 0.57 2.21
N PHE A 15 4.71 1.74 1.58
CA PHE A 15 5.19 1.90 0.22
C PHE A 15 6.55 2.57 0.20
N LEU A 16 7.45 2.03 -0.61
CA LEU A 16 8.79 2.54 -0.80
C LEU A 16 8.99 3.03 -2.23
N ASP A 17 9.81 4.07 -2.36
CA ASP A 17 10.33 4.51 -3.66
C ASP A 17 11.54 3.67 -4.12
N ARG A 18 12.11 4.04 -5.28
CA ARG A 18 13.30 3.38 -5.85
C ARG A 18 14.57 3.48 -5.00
N LYS A 19 14.59 4.38 -4.01
CA LYS A 19 15.70 4.53 -3.05
C LYS A 19 15.42 3.83 -1.73
N HIS A 20 14.37 2.99 -1.71
CA HIS A 20 13.86 2.30 -0.52
C HIS A 20 13.43 3.26 0.61
N GLN A 21 13.07 4.51 0.24
CA GLN A 21 12.57 5.50 1.17
C GLN A 21 11.07 5.34 1.34
N MET A 22 10.58 5.44 2.57
CA MET A 22 9.17 5.35 2.90
C MET A 22 8.41 6.55 2.33
N GLN A 23 7.43 6.29 1.49
CA GLN A 23 6.57 7.31 0.87
C GLN A 23 5.18 7.32 1.47
N TYR A 24 4.77 6.19 2.03
CA TYR A 24 3.49 6.01 2.67
C TYR A 24 3.55 4.89 3.70
N GLY A 25 2.77 5.03 4.77
CA GLY A 25 2.50 3.99 5.76
C GLY A 25 1.02 3.97 6.14
N SER A 26 0.45 2.79 6.33
CA SER A 26 -0.92 2.65 6.83
C SER A 26 -1.05 3.25 8.25
N PRO A 27 -2.25 3.64 8.70
CA PRO A 27 -2.45 4.12 10.07
C PRO A 27 -1.93 3.15 11.13
N GLU A 28 -2.06 1.84 10.87
CA GLU A 28 -1.53 0.80 11.75
C GLU A 28 -0.01 0.81 11.82
N PHE A 29 0.67 1.08 10.71
CA PHE A 29 2.12 1.24 10.68
C PHE A 29 2.57 2.33 11.67
N PHE A 30 1.94 3.50 11.64
CA PHE A 30 2.27 4.61 12.56
C PHE A 30 1.93 4.28 14.02
N ARG A 31 0.84 3.57 14.27
CA ARG A 31 0.50 3.12 15.64
C ARG A 31 1.55 2.20 16.21
N GLN A 32 2.14 1.33 15.41
CA GLN A 32 3.12 0.34 15.87
C GLN A 32 4.54 0.88 15.96
N PHE A 33 4.96 1.68 14.98
CA PHE A 33 6.33 2.17 14.90
C PHE A 33 6.49 3.58 15.47
N GLY A 34 5.40 4.26 15.74
CA GLY A 34 5.36 5.64 16.24
C GLY A 34 5.73 6.65 15.16
N GLY A 35 5.64 7.92 15.52
CA GLY A 35 5.91 9.00 14.60
C GLY A 35 4.71 9.41 13.77
N SER A 36 4.89 10.44 12.99
CA SER A 36 3.96 10.92 11.96
C SER A 36 4.53 10.62 10.58
N GLY A 37 3.70 10.80 9.54
CA GLY A 37 4.19 10.75 8.17
C GLY A 37 5.39 11.67 7.94
N GLU A 38 5.36 12.87 8.51
CA GLU A 38 6.45 13.85 8.42
C GLU A 38 7.77 13.33 9.00
N GLU A 39 7.70 12.51 10.05
CA GLU A 39 8.90 11.96 10.69
C GLU A 39 9.49 10.77 9.93
N LEU A 40 8.68 9.99 9.23
CA LEU A 40 9.09 8.72 8.60
C LEU A 40 9.22 8.81 7.09
N TYR A 41 8.45 9.67 6.41
CA TYR A 41 8.56 9.83 4.96
C TYR A 41 9.93 10.34 4.54
N GLY A 42 10.42 9.80 3.43
CA GLY A 42 11.77 10.07 2.94
C GLY A 42 12.90 9.37 3.71
N LYS A 43 12.61 8.69 4.84
CA LYS A 43 13.62 7.89 5.53
C LYS A 43 13.73 6.49 4.92
N PRO A 44 14.94 5.92 4.89
CA PRO A 44 15.13 4.56 4.41
C PRO A 44 14.40 3.54 5.31
N PHE A 45 13.63 2.62 4.71
CA PHE A 45 12.92 1.58 5.46
C PHE A 45 13.86 0.70 6.30
N ARG A 46 15.08 0.46 5.81
CA ARG A 46 16.12 -0.28 6.54
C ARG A 46 16.44 0.30 7.94
N SER A 47 16.12 1.57 8.19
CA SER A 47 16.33 2.18 9.51
C SER A 47 15.47 1.57 10.61
N LEU A 48 14.36 0.92 10.23
CA LEU A 48 13.46 0.20 11.12
C LEU A 48 13.88 -1.26 11.37
N ILE A 49 14.85 -1.77 10.60
CA ILE A 49 15.28 -3.17 10.65
C ILE A 49 16.50 -3.29 11.58
N GLU A 50 16.55 -4.35 12.36
CA GLU A 50 17.77 -4.70 13.12
C GLU A 50 18.92 -5.10 12.19
N SER A 51 20.17 -4.92 12.65
CA SER A 51 21.36 -4.80 11.78
C SER A 51 21.61 -5.94 10.81
N ASP A 52 21.35 -7.18 11.21
CA ASP A 52 21.85 -8.37 10.51
C ASP A 52 21.17 -8.65 9.17
N LEU A 53 19.97 -8.10 8.96
CA LEU A 53 19.18 -8.33 7.75
C LEU A 53 19.14 -7.15 6.77
N ARG A 54 19.76 -6.02 7.11
CA ARG A 54 19.69 -4.79 6.30
C ARG A 54 20.25 -4.96 4.90
N GLU A 55 21.43 -5.58 4.80
CA GLU A 55 22.10 -5.78 3.51
C GLU A 55 21.34 -6.79 2.62
N ALA A 56 20.83 -7.87 3.24
CA ALA A 56 20.03 -8.85 2.52
C ALA A 56 18.73 -8.23 2.01
N LEU A 57 18.06 -7.44 2.84
CA LEU A 57 16.84 -6.73 2.47
C LEU A 57 17.07 -5.73 1.33
N ASP A 58 18.12 -4.90 1.43
CA ASP A 58 18.46 -3.93 0.38
C ASP A 58 18.75 -4.62 -0.96
N ARG A 59 19.44 -5.76 -0.93
CA ARG A 59 19.71 -6.58 -2.13
C ARG A 59 18.43 -7.12 -2.76
N ASP A 60 17.52 -7.69 -1.94
CA ASP A 60 16.29 -8.26 -2.42
C ASP A 60 15.30 -7.19 -2.91
N LEU A 61 15.27 -6.02 -2.26
CA LEU A 61 14.50 -4.86 -2.74
C LEU A 61 15.03 -4.37 -4.09
N ASN A 62 16.35 -4.33 -4.29
CA ASN A 62 16.92 -3.99 -5.59
C ASN A 62 16.52 -5.00 -6.69
N GLN A 63 16.50 -6.30 -6.39
CA GLN A 63 16.04 -7.32 -7.34
C GLN A 63 14.57 -7.13 -7.74
N LEU A 64 13.71 -6.69 -6.81
CA LEU A 64 12.34 -6.30 -7.15
C LEU A 64 12.32 -5.11 -8.11
N LEU A 65 13.14 -4.08 -7.86
CA LEU A 65 13.15 -2.86 -8.66
C LEU A 65 13.69 -3.07 -10.08
N VAL A 66 14.63 -3.99 -10.27
CA VAL A 66 15.17 -4.32 -11.60
C VAL A 66 14.34 -5.36 -12.35
N GLY A 67 13.41 -6.04 -11.64
CA GLY A 67 12.51 -7.01 -12.25
C GLY A 67 13.04 -8.45 -12.27
N ASP A 68 14.10 -8.73 -11.53
CA ASP A 68 14.64 -10.10 -11.41
C ASP A 68 13.73 -10.99 -10.56
N ARG A 69 12.82 -10.36 -9.79
CA ARG A 69 11.86 -11.05 -8.96
C ARG A 69 10.62 -10.15 -8.74
N ASP A 70 9.46 -10.77 -8.56
CA ASP A 70 8.20 -10.03 -8.34
C ASP A 70 7.85 -9.87 -6.87
N ARG A 71 8.39 -10.76 -6.03
CA ARG A 71 8.07 -10.85 -4.60
C ARG A 71 9.15 -11.58 -3.83
N PHE A 72 9.31 -11.21 -2.54
CA PHE A 72 10.02 -12.02 -1.54
C PHE A 72 9.40 -11.89 -0.16
N SER A 73 9.77 -12.80 0.76
CA SER A 73 9.37 -12.73 2.17
C SER A 73 10.54 -13.08 3.08
N HIS A 74 10.65 -12.31 4.17
CA HIS A 74 11.63 -12.54 5.23
C HIS A 74 10.99 -12.51 6.61
N ARG A 75 11.49 -13.32 7.53
CA ARG A 75 11.26 -13.11 8.95
C ARG A 75 12.22 -12.06 9.44
N ILE A 76 11.69 -11.00 10.03
CA ILE A 76 12.47 -9.84 10.46
C ILE A 76 12.14 -9.44 11.89
N ALA A 77 13.09 -8.79 12.55
CA ALA A 77 12.86 -8.06 13.77
C ALA A 77 12.88 -6.56 13.45
N LEU A 78 11.79 -5.89 13.80
CA LEU A 78 11.61 -4.46 13.56
C LEU A 78 11.78 -3.70 14.86
N ARG A 79 12.51 -2.60 14.79
CA ARG A 79 12.60 -1.63 15.90
C ARG A 79 11.27 -0.92 16.09
N ARG A 80 10.74 -1.01 17.31
CA ARG A 80 9.59 -0.20 17.75
C ARG A 80 10.06 0.97 18.61
N ARG A 81 9.20 1.94 18.79
CA ARG A 81 9.37 2.98 19.81
C ARG A 81 9.31 2.40 21.24
N SER A 82 8.59 1.27 21.43
CA SER A 82 8.64 0.45 22.65
C SER A 82 9.92 -0.39 22.67
N ALA A 83 10.44 -0.65 23.86
CA ALA A 83 11.74 -1.35 24.04
C ALA A 83 11.80 -2.79 23.46
N THR A 84 10.67 -3.37 23.09
CA THR A 84 10.61 -4.75 22.59
C THR A 84 10.52 -4.76 21.06
N PRO A 85 11.48 -5.39 20.35
CA PRO A 85 11.42 -5.55 18.90
C PRO A 85 10.14 -6.32 18.50
N LEU A 86 9.58 -5.96 17.34
CA LEU A 86 8.48 -6.70 16.74
C LEU A 86 9.04 -7.77 15.81
N SER A 87 8.81 -9.03 16.14
CA SER A 87 9.01 -10.13 15.20
C SER A 87 7.87 -10.16 14.19
N ALA A 88 8.18 -10.10 12.91
CA ALA A 88 7.18 -10.07 11.83
C ALA A 88 7.66 -10.87 10.61
N VAL A 89 6.72 -11.29 9.79
CA VAL A 89 6.97 -11.71 8.40
C VAL A 89 6.77 -10.48 7.52
N LEU A 90 7.87 -10.02 6.91
CA LEU A 90 7.86 -9.00 5.88
C LEU A 90 7.60 -9.69 4.54
N THR A 91 6.64 -9.20 3.78
CA THR A 91 6.49 -9.54 2.38
C THR A 91 6.61 -8.28 1.55
N ALA A 92 7.55 -8.27 0.62
CA ALA A 92 7.72 -7.19 -0.33
C ALA A 92 7.27 -7.65 -1.72
N THR A 93 6.56 -6.78 -2.43
CA THR A 93 6.07 -7.02 -3.78
C THR A 93 6.36 -5.80 -4.65
N ALA A 94 6.89 -6.02 -5.85
CA ALA A 94 7.04 -4.97 -6.84
C ALA A 94 5.66 -4.51 -7.31
N LEU A 95 5.46 -3.20 -7.34
CA LEU A 95 4.31 -2.59 -7.95
C LEU A 95 4.70 -2.14 -9.35
N TRP A 96 4.08 -2.77 -10.33
CA TRP A 96 4.30 -2.47 -11.74
C TRP A 96 3.27 -1.43 -12.17
N GLY A 97 3.72 -0.30 -12.65
CA GLY A 97 2.90 0.66 -13.37
C GLY A 97 3.57 0.95 -14.71
N SER A 98 2.85 1.50 -15.65
CA SER A 98 3.37 2.03 -16.93
C SER A 98 4.37 3.19 -16.74
N SER A 99 4.60 3.61 -15.52
CA SER A 99 5.57 4.63 -15.14
C SER A 99 6.96 4.02 -14.94
N PRO A 100 8.05 4.73 -15.33
CA PRO A 100 9.41 4.33 -15.00
C PRO A 100 9.67 4.33 -13.47
N ASN A 101 8.74 4.84 -12.68
CA ASN A 101 8.84 4.88 -11.23
C ASN A 101 8.23 3.60 -10.62
N ARG A 102 9.03 2.54 -10.57
CA ARG A 102 8.66 1.33 -9.83
C ARG A 102 8.66 1.63 -8.33
N ALA A 103 7.58 1.25 -7.65
CA ALA A 103 7.47 1.29 -6.20
C ALA A 103 7.48 -0.12 -5.64
N VAL A 104 7.77 -0.25 -4.35
CA VAL A 104 7.68 -1.51 -3.62
C VAL A 104 6.65 -1.38 -2.52
N ALA A 105 5.70 -2.30 -2.47
CA ALA A 105 4.81 -2.44 -1.32
C ALA A 105 5.38 -3.46 -0.34
N ILE A 106 5.44 -3.08 0.93
CA ILE A 106 5.84 -3.94 2.03
C ILE A 106 4.63 -4.18 2.92
N GLN A 107 4.32 -5.45 3.17
CA GLN A 107 3.35 -5.89 4.15
C GLN A 107 4.06 -6.55 5.32
N LEU A 108 3.59 -6.28 6.54
CA LEU A 108 4.09 -6.89 7.76
C LEU A 108 2.98 -7.72 8.39
N PHE A 109 3.29 -8.98 8.68
CA PHE A 109 2.38 -9.93 9.31
C PHE A 109 2.96 -10.44 10.62
N HIS A 110 2.09 -10.76 11.57
CA HIS A 110 2.53 -11.51 12.74
C HIS A 110 2.94 -12.93 12.32
N PRO A 111 4.04 -13.52 12.87
CA PRO A 111 4.51 -14.85 12.46
C PRO A 111 3.49 -15.98 12.64
N THR A 112 2.50 -15.78 13.52
CA THR A 112 1.42 -16.74 13.81
C THR A 112 0.09 -16.38 13.16
N ASP A 113 0.05 -15.41 12.25
CA ASP A 113 -1.19 -15.02 11.59
C ASP A 113 -1.66 -16.14 10.65
N PRO A 114 -2.83 -16.75 10.88
CA PRO A 114 -3.36 -17.81 10.06
C PRO A 114 -3.75 -17.37 8.64
N ALA A 115 -3.97 -16.06 8.44
CA ALA A 115 -4.29 -15.52 7.11
C ALA A 115 -3.09 -15.53 6.15
N GLY A 116 -1.87 -15.68 6.68
CA GLY A 116 -0.63 -15.73 5.91
C GLY A 116 -0.39 -14.49 5.03
N PRO A 117 0.73 -14.45 4.30
CA PRO A 117 1.00 -13.37 3.38
C PRO A 117 0.11 -13.50 2.14
N ARG A 118 -1.00 -12.74 2.09
CA ARG A 118 -1.72 -12.51 0.83
C ARG A 118 -0.90 -11.58 -0.06
N THR A 119 -0.95 -11.77 -1.37
CA THR A 119 -0.22 -10.90 -2.29
C THR A 119 -0.77 -9.48 -2.25
N VAL A 120 0.12 -8.48 -2.23
CA VAL A 120 -0.30 -7.06 -2.35
C VAL A 120 -1.06 -6.86 -3.65
N SER A 121 -0.64 -7.52 -4.73
CA SER A 121 -1.35 -7.51 -6.01
C SER A 121 -2.81 -7.97 -5.88
N GLU A 122 -3.10 -9.04 -5.10
CA GLU A 122 -4.49 -9.46 -4.86
C GLU A 122 -5.32 -8.43 -4.07
N ARG A 123 -4.67 -7.55 -3.29
CA ARG A 123 -5.34 -6.53 -2.50
C ARG A 123 -5.46 -5.19 -3.21
N LEU A 124 -4.58 -4.91 -4.14
CA LEU A 124 -4.66 -3.72 -4.99
C LEU A 124 -5.68 -3.89 -6.12
N VAL A 125 -6.16 -5.12 -6.33
CA VAL A 125 -7.21 -5.39 -7.32
C VAL A 125 -8.55 -4.81 -6.85
N ILE A 126 -9.17 -4.06 -7.72
CA ILE A 126 -10.49 -3.46 -7.52
C ILE A 126 -11.46 -3.96 -8.59
N GLY A 127 -12.74 -4.06 -8.23
CA GLY A 127 -13.76 -4.45 -9.21
C GLY A 127 -13.97 -3.36 -10.26
N GLU A 128 -14.45 -3.74 -11.46
CA GLU A 128 -14.67 -2.82 -12.59
C GLU A 128 -15.45 -1.55 -12.22
N MET A 129 -16.51 -1.67 -11.41
CA MET A 129 -17.29 -0.51 -10.98
C MET A 129 -16.47 0.43 -10.10
N ALA A 130 -15.66 -0.12 -9.19
CA ALA A 130 -14.77 0.67 -8.34
C ALA A 130 -13.66 1.35 -9.17
N ALA A 131 -13.14 0.68 -10.21
CA ALA A 131 -12.18 1.26 -11.14
C ALA A 131 -12.76 2.49 -11.87
N LYS A 132 -13.95 2.36 -12.44
CA LYS A 132 -14.67 3.50 -13.10
C LYS A 132 -14.92 4.66 -12.14
N ILE A 133 -15.26 4.36 -10.88
CA ILE A 133 -15.48 5.38 -9.86
C ILE A 133 -14.13 6.04 -9.48
N LEU A 134 -13.05 5.27 -9.34
CA LEU A 134 -11.72 5.81 -9.04
C LEU A 134 -11.22 6.72 -10.17
N GLU A 135 -11.35 6.28 -11.43
CA GLU A 135 -11.02 7.07 -12.63
C GLU A 135 -11.75 8.41 -12.65
N GLY A 136 -13.08 8.37 -12.47
CA GLY A 136 -13.88 9.59 -12.47
C GLY A 136 -13.60 10.51 -11.28
N THR A 137 -13.32 9.93 -10.10
CA THR A 137 -12.91 10.70 -8.92
C THR A 137 -11.56 11.38 -9.17
N ALA A 138 -10.62 10.69 -9.79
CA ALA A 138 -9.31 11.25 -10.16
C ALA A 138 -9.42 12.33 -11.25
N ALA A 139 -10.44 12.24 -12.11
CA ALA A 139 -10.79 13.28 -13.08
C ALA A 139 -11.52 14.48 -12.46
N GLY A 140 -11.78 14.50 -11.14
CA GLY A 140 -12.44 15.59 -10.43
C GLY A 140 -13.98 15.56 -10.51
N LEU A 141 -14.58 14.45 -10.92
CA LEU A 141 -16.04 14.34 -11.03
C LEU A 141 -16.69 14.18 -9.63
N THR A 142 -17.85 14.80 -9.45
CA THR A 142 -18.63 14.67 -8.21
C THR A 142 -19.32 13.31 -8.12
N SER A 143 -19.73 12.91 -6.90
CA SER A 143 -20.46 11.64 -6.69
C SER A 143 -21.80 11.64 -7.45
N GLU A 144 -22.49 12.78 -7.54
CA GLU A 144 -23.73 12.94 -8.28
C GLU A 144 -23.54 12.76 -9.78
N PHE A 145 -22.48 13.37 -10.34
CA PHE A 145 -22.17 13.25 -11.77
C PHE A 145 -21.77 11.81 -12.12
N LEU A 146 -20.93 11.17 -11.29
CA LEU A 146 -20.54 9.77 -11.46
C LEU A 146 -21.75 8.84 -11.36
N ALA A 147 -22.62 9.07 -10.40
CA ALA A 147 -23.84 8.28 -10.21
C ALA A 147 -24.74 8.33 -11.46
N SER A 148 -24.98 9.53 -12.00
CA SER A 148 -25.74 9.70 -13.24
C SER A 148 -25.10 8.98 -14.42
N ARG A 149 -23.77 9.12 -14.58
CA ARG A 149 -23.04 8.54 -15.71
C ARG A 149 -22.94 7.01 -15.66
N LEU A 150 -22.89 6.45 -14.45
CA LEU A 150 -22.74 5.00 -14.21
C LEU A 150 -24.10 4.31 -13.96
N PHE A 151 -25.20 5.04 -14.01
CA PHE A 151 -26.57 4.54 -13.74
C PHE A 151 -26.71 3.88 -12.36
N ILE A 152 -26.11 4.49 -11.34
CA ILE A 152 -26.16 4.06 -9.93
C ILE A 152 -26.56 5.24 -9.02
N SER A 153 -26.81 4.97 -7.75
CA SER A 153 -27.08 6.06 -6.78
C SER A 153 -25.79 6.75 -6.30
N PRO A 154 -25.83 8.04 -5.91
CA PRO A 154 -24.69 8.71 -5.27
C PRO A 154 -24.21 7.97 -4.03
N LYS A 155 -25.11 7.38 -3.26
CA LYS A 155 -24.79 6.54 -2.09
C LYS A 155 -23.96 5.31 -2.48
N THR A 156 -24.23 4.71 -3.64
CA THR A 156 -23.43 3.59 -4.16
C THR A 156 -22.02 4.05 -4.53
N VAL A 157 -21.85 5.24 -5.13
CA VAL A 157 -20.53 5.82 -5.40
C VAL A 157 -19.75 6.01 -4.10
N ASP A 158 -20.38 6.63 -3.10
CA ASP A 158 -19.75 6.86 -1.79
C ASP A 158 -19.42 5.56 -1.05
N TYR A 159 -20.24 4.53 -1.21
CA TYR A 159 -19.95 3.20 -0.69
C TYR A 159 -18.67 2.61 -1.31
N HIS A 160 -18.53 2.67 -2.63
CA HIS A 160 -17.32 2.18 -3.31
C HIS A 160 -16.08 2.97 -2.89
N ILE A 161 -16.17 4.29 -2.80
CA ILE A 161 -15.07 5.13 -2.33
C ILE A 161 -14.69 4.76 -0.89
N SER A 162 -15.67 4.67 0.02
CA SER A 162 -15.42 4.30 1.42
C SER A 162 -14.83 2.90 1.56
N ARG A 163 -15.21 1.97 0.69
CA ARG A 163 -14.63 0.64 0.62
C ARG A 163 -13.17 0.69 0.19
N MET A 164 -12.84 1.46 -0.87
CA MET A 164 -11.47 1.65 -1.31
C MET A 164 -10.61 2.35 -0.25
N LEU A 165 -11.15 3.39 0.42
CA LEU A 165 -10.45 4.05 1.53
C LEU A 165 -10.06 3.05 2.63
N ARG A 166 -10.97 2.17 3.03
CA ARG A 166 -10.68 1.11 4.01
C ARG A 166 -9.71 0.07 3.47
N GLN A 167 -9.91 -0.39 2.22
CA GLN A 167 -9.07 -1.40 1.59
C GLN A 167 -7.61 -0.94 1.48
N PHE A 168 -7.40 0.33 1.15
CA PHE A 168 -6.06 0.91 0.97
C PHE A 168 -5.55 1.68 2.20
N GLY A 169 -6.33 1.72 3.29
CA GLY A 169 -5.95 2.42 4.50
C GLY A 169 -5.84 3.94 4.35
N MET A 170 -6.57 4.55 3.39
CA MET A 170 -6.47 5.98 3.10
C MET A 170 -7.45 6.81 3.93
N PRO A 171 -7.02 7.99 4.44
CA PRO A 171 -7.87 8.84 5.26
C PRO A 171 -8.94 9.60 4.47
N ASN A 172 -8.71 9.87 3.19
CA ASN A 172 -9.61 10.64 2.35
C ASN A 172 -9.40 10.38 0.85
N ARG A 173 -10.29 10.94 0.02
CA ARG A 173 -10.27 10.76 -1.45
C ARG A 173 -8.98 11.25 -2.10
N VAL A 174 -8.42 12.37 -1.61
CA VAL A 174 -7.18 12.94 -2.17
C VAL A 174 -5.99 12.00 -1.92
N ALA A 175 -5.88 11.47 -0.71
CA ALA A 175 -4.86 10.49 -0.36
C ALA A 175 -5.01 9.18 -1.18
N LEU A 176 -6.25 8.74 -1.42
CA LEU A 176 -6.54 7.58 -2.27
C LEU A 176 -6.05 7.80 -3.71
N ILE A 177 -6.33 8.96 -4.30
CA ILE A 177 -5.90 9.32 -5.65
C ILE A 177 -4.37 9.41 -5.72
N ALA A 178 -3.75 10.08 -4.75
CA ALA A 178 -2.29 10.21 -4.68
C ALA A 178 -1.62 8.82 -4.59
N LEU A 179 -2.16 7.93 -3.75
CA LEU A 179 -1.71 6.55 -3.66
C LEU A 179 -1.88 5.82 -5.00
N ALA A 180 -3.05 5.93 -5.63
CA ALA A 180 -3.35 5.23 -6.87
C ALA A 180 -2.39 5.63 -8.01
N TYR A 181 -1.98 6.90 -8.08
CA TYR A 181 -0.94 7.34 -9.01
C TYR A 181 0.46 6.86 -8.60
N SER A 182 0.81 6.95 -7.33
CA SER A 182 2.16 6.56 -6.86
C SER A 182 2.42 5.05 -6.99
N THR A 183 1.37 4.24 -6.92
CA THR A 183 1.45 2.77 -7.04
C THR A 183 1.23 2.27 -8.46
N GLY A 184 0.89 3.15 -9.40
CA GLY A 184 0.60 2.79 -10.78
C GLY A 184 -0.79 2.18 -11.01
N ILE A 185 -1.65 2.14 -9.99
CA ILE A 185 -3.07 1.76 -10.17
C ILE A 185 -3.72 2.71 -11.18
N LEU A 186 -3.47 4.02 -11.05
CA LEU A 186 -3.81 5.00 -12.08
C LEU A 186 -2.59 5.28 -12.98
N GLN A 187 -2.80 5.21 -14.27
CA GLN A 187 -1.78 5.50 -15.27
C GLN A 187 -1.44 7.00 -15.29
N THR A 188 -0.14 7.32 -15.21
CA THR A 188 0.32 8.72 -15.18
C THR A 188 0.34 9.40 -16.54
N ASN A 189 0.26 8.63 -17.62
CA ASN A 189 0.39 9.08 -19.01
C ASN A 189 -0.96 9.10 -19.76
N SER A 190 -2.08 8.97 -19.04
CA SER A 190 -3.42 9.00 -19.66
C SER A 190 -4.29 10.12 -19.09
N TRP A 191 -5.01 10.81 -19.99
CA TRP A 191 -6.11 11.70 -19.65
C TRP A 191 -7.30 11.38 -20.56
N PRO A 192 -8.49 11.14 -20.05
CA PRO A 192 -8.84 11.06 -18.62
C PRO A 192 -8.11 9.93 -17.88
N PRO A 193 -8.00 10.01 -16.54
CA PRO A 193 -7.34 8.99 -15.73
C PRO A 193 -7.87 7.59 -16.01
N ARG A 194 -6.99 6.60 -16.07
CA ARG A 194 -7.32 5.19 -16.29
C ARG A 194 -6.66 4.30 -15.27
N VAL A 195 -7.42 3.33 -14.77
CA VAL A 195 -6.87 2.24 -13.97
C VAL A 195 -6.17 1.27 -14.92
N ALA A 196 -4.98 0.81 -14.54
CA ALA A 196 -4.27 -0.18 -15.32
C ALA A 196 -4.95 -1.56 -15.21
N ASP A 197 -5.01 -2.29 -16.34
CA ASP A 197 -5.83 -3.51 -16.47
C ASP A 197 -5.45 -4.60 -15.45
N GLU A 198 -4.18 -4.69 -15.07
CA GLU A 198 -3.67 -5.62 -14.06
C GLU A 198 -4.26 -5.43 -12.67
N PHE A 199 -4.89 -4.28 -12.38
CA PHE A 199 -5.54 -3.98 -11.10
C PHE A 199 -7.08 -4.12 -11.16
N ILE A 200 -7.66 -4.55 -12.28
CA ILE A 200 -9.09 -4.76 -12.45
C ILE A 200 -9.43 -6.26 -12.36
N LYS A 201 -10.50 -6.55 -11.61
CA LYS A 201 -11.03 -7.91 -11.42
C LYS A 201 -12.44 -8.01 -11.93
#